data_49117305e4892b8f23661c417b202632
#
_entry.id   49117305e4892b8f23661c417b202632
#
_cell.length_a   1.000
_cell.length_b   1.000
_cell.length_c   1.000
_cell.angle_alpha   90.00
_cell.angle_beta   90.00
_cell.angle_gamma   90.00
#
_symmetry.space_group_name_H-M   'P 1'
#
loop_
_entity.id
_entity.type
_entity.pdbx_description
1 polymer ?
#
loop_
_entity_poly.entity_id
_entity_poly.type
_entity_poly.pdbx_seq_one_letter_code
_entity_poly.pdbx_strand_id
1 'polypeptide(L)'
;VGSEMCIRDRCFIPAAQSKTGKPVVNYAMNFSDVKESSYYAEAVRWAASLGIVTGLSKNTFGAANAVTREQAVTMLWRFAKQQGFDTTQGGTAIREFDDYDSLSEYAREAMAWAVNAGILKGSGNRLMPDADCTRAQLVTLLYRLESQTR
;
A
#
# COMPACT_ATOMS: atom_id res chain seq x y z
N VAL A 1 3.10 19.51 -8.26
CA VAL A 1 2.78 18.37 -9.08
C VAL A 1 3.17 17.08 -8.38
N GLY A 2 4.44 16.82 -8.20
CA GLY A 2 4.91 15.64 -7.48
C GLY A 2 4.53 15.63 -6.00
N SER A 3 4.20 16.76 -5.41
CA SER A 3 3.85 16.86 -4.00
C SER A 3 2.49 16.27 -3.67
N GLU A 4 1.59 16.22 -4.64
CA GLU A 4 0.25 15.69 -4.46
C GLU A 4 0.15 14.19 -4.76
N MET A 5 1.09 13.67 -5.53
CA MET A 5 1.14 12.27 -5.92
C MET A 5 1.95 11.48 -4.91
N CYS A 6 1.44 10.33 -4.53
CA CYS A 6 2.20 9.42 -3.68
C CYS A 6 3.15 8.61 -4.55
N ILE A 7 4.44 8.82 -4.37
CA ILE A 7 5.48 8.00 -4.98
C ILE A 7 5.76 6.85 -4.02
N ARG A 8 5.83 5.64 -4.56
CA ARG A 8 5.87 4.37 -3.84
C ARG A 8 6.79 4.38 -2.61
N ASP A 9 7.97 4.95 -2.77
CA ASP A 9 9.02 4.93 -1.74
C ASP A 9 8.99 6.12 -0.79
N ARG A 10 8.27 7.18 -1.14
CA ARG A 10 8.37 8.45 -0.42
C ARG A 10 7.25 8.73 0.56
N CYS A 11 6.16 8.00 0.49
CA CYS A 11 5.06 8.25 1.41
C CYS A 11 4.67 7.02 2.22
N PHE A 12 4.21 5.97 1.57
CA PHE A 12 3.63 4.84 2.31
C PHE A 12 4.65 4.10 3.16
N ILE A 13 5.76 3.68 2.54
CA ILE A 13 6.72 2.81 3.21
C ILE A 13 7.39 3.50 4.40
N PRO A 14 7.92 4.75 4.27
CA PRO A 14 8.46 5.45 5.42
C PRO A 14 7.43 5.71 6.52
N ALA A 15 6.18 6.02 6.14
CA ALA A 15 5.11 6.24 7.12
C ALA A 15 4.79 4.95 7.88
N ALA A 16 4.68 3.83 7.20
CA ALA A 16 4.43 2.53 7.81
C ALA A 16 5.58 2.11 8.74
N GLN A 17 6.83 2.28 8.29
CA GLN A 17 8.00 1.98 9.11
C GLN A 17 8.04 2.84 10.38
N SER A 18 7.70 4.12 10.24
CA SER A 18 7.68 5.04 11.37
C SER A 18 6.68 4.60 12.45
N LYS A 19 5.56 4.03 12.05
CA LYS A 19 4.55 3.49 12.97
C LYS A 19 5.06 2.32 13.80
N THR A 20 6.02 1.56 13.27
CA THR A 20 6.58 0.39 13.95
C THR A 20 7.87 0.69 14.72
N GLY A 21 8.24 1.98 14.89
CA GLY A 21 9.44 2.37 15.59
C GLY A 21 10.70 2.34 14.75
N LYS A 22 10.58 2.32 13.45
CA LYS A 22 11.69 2.34 12.48
C LYS A 22 12.72 1.24 12.73
N PRO A 23 12.32 -0.03 12.76
CA PRO A 23 13.27 -1.11 13.00
C PRO A 23 14.31 -1.19 11.88
N VAL A 24 15.57 -1.43 12.26
CA VAL A 24 16.65 -1.68 11.31
C VAL A 24 16.70 -3.18 11.06
N VAL A 25 16.70 -3.58 9.80
CA VAL A 25 16.72 -5.00 9.42
C VAL A 25 17.94 -5.31 8.57
N ASN A 26 18.48 -6.51 8.75
CA ASN A 26 19.58 -7.02 7.95
C ASN A 26 19.01 -7.93 6.86
N TYR A 27 18.60 -7.33 5.75
CA TYR A 27 17.97 -8.02 4.64
C TYR A 27 18.67 -7.64 3.33
N ALA A 28 19.03 -8.65 2.54
CA ALA A 28 19.68 -8.43 1.25
C ALA A 28 18.66 -7.95 0.22
N MET A 29 18.65 -6.65 -0.02
CA MET A 29 17.75 -6.03 -0.97
C MET A 29 18.39 -5.98 -2.35
N ASN A 30 17.70 -6.55 -3.34
CA ASN A 30 18.21 -6.69 -4.70
C ASN A 30 17.71 -5.63 -5.68
N PHE A 31 17.06 -4.59 -5.18
CA PHE A 31 16.49 -3.54 -6.03
C PHE A 31 17.59 -2.57 -6.50
N SER A 32 17.93 -2.64 -7.79
CA SER A 32 18.99 -1.80 -8.37
C SER A 32 18.63 -0.32 -8.44
N ASP A 33 17.34 0.01 -8.44
CA ASP A 33 16.85 1.39 -8.49
C ASP A 33 16.65 2.03 -7.09
N VAL A 34 17.04 1.34 -6.03
CA VAL A 34 17.02 1.87 -4.67
C VAL A 34 18.47 2.00 -4.19
N LYS A 35 18.96 3.24 -4.10
CA LYS A 35 20.33 3.50 -3.66
C LYS A 35 20.44 3.42 -2.13
N GLU A 36 21.48 2.81 -1.62
CA GLU A 36 21.72 2.68 -0.18
C GLU A 36 21.81 4.05 0.53
N SER A 37 22.24 5.08 -0.19
CA SER A 37 22.32 6.44 0.35
C SER A 37 20.97 7.16 0.39
N SER A 38 19.93 6.58 -0.20
CA SER A 38 18.59 7.21 -0.21
C SER A 38 17.98 7.21 1.18
N TYR A 39 17.26 8.29 1.53
CA TYR A 39 16.61 8.40 2.84
C TYR A 39 15.56 7.31 3.07
N TYR A 40 15.03 6.73 2.01
CA TYR A 40 14.00 5.68 2.09
C TYR A 40 14.57 4.25 1.99
N ALA A 41 15.87 4.08 1.80
CA ALA A 41 16.47 2.76 1.57
C ALA A 41 16.19 1.78 2.73
N GLU A 42 16.35 2.23 3.96
CA GLU A 42 16.07 1.40 5.13
C GLU A 42 14.59 1.02 5.24
N ALA A 43 13.70 1.96 4.92
CA ALA A 43 12.27 1.70 4.95
C ALA A 43 11.87 0.67 3.90
N VAL A 44 12.44 0.75 2.69
CA VAL A 44 12.19 -0.21 1.62
C VAL A 44 12.73 -1.59 2.01
N ARG A 45 13.94 -1.64 2.59
CA ARG A 45 14.53 -2.89 3.07
C ARG A 45 13.65 -3.56 4.12
N TRP A 46 13.18 -2.78 5.08
CA TRP A 46 12.25 -3.27 6.10
C TRP A 46 10.97 -3.82 5.48
N ALA A 47 10.34 -3.07 4.59
CA ALA A 47 9.09 -3.48 3.96
C ALA A 47 9.26 -4.73 3.10
N ALA A 48 10.40 -4.85 2.39
CA ALA A 48 10.71 -6.03 1.60
C ALA A 48 10.95 -7.26 2.48
N SER A 49 11.61 -7.08 3.62
CA SER A 49 11.88 -8.18 4.55
C SER A 49 10.59 -8.78 5.14
N LEU A 50 9.55 -7.98 5.26
CA LEU A 50 8.25 -8.41 5.78
C LEU A 50 7.26 -8.81 4.68
N GLY A 51 7.66 -8.73 3.42
CA GLY A 51 6.78 -9.05 2.30
C GLY A 51 5.70 -8.03 2.01
N ILE A 52 5.79 -6.84 2.61
CA ILE A 52 4.82 -5.75 2.35
C ILE A 52 4.96 -5.27 0.91
N VAL A 53 6.18 -5.20 0.39
CA VAL A 53 6.47 -4.84 -0.99
C VAL A 53 7.28 -5.94 -1.67
N THR A 54 7.02 -6.14 -2.96
CA THR A 54 7.72 -7.15 -3.77
C THR A 54 8.42 -6.51 -4.98
N GLY A 55 8.18 -5.22 -5.23
CA GLY A 55 8.73 -4.52 -6.38
C GLY A 55 7.97 -4.79 -7.67
N LEU A 56 8.40 -4.13 -8.74
CA LEU A 56 7.86 -4.35 -10.09
C LEU A 56 8.42 -5.63 -10.70
N SER A 57 9.66 -5.97 -10.35
CA SER A 57 10.32 -7.20 -10.75
C SER A 57 11.29 -7.60 -9.64
N LYS A 58 11.99 -8.72 -9.84
CA LYS A 58 12.97 -9.23 -8.88
C LYS A 58 14.04 -8.19 -8.53
N ASN A 59 14.45 -7.38 -9.49
CA ASN A 59 15.55 -6.42 -9.33
C ASN A 59 15.14 -4.97 -9.40
N THR A 60 13.85 -4.67 -9.59
CA THR A 60 13.35 -3.31 -9.76
C THR A 60 12.19 -3.06 -8.80
N PHE A 61 12.37 -2.06 -7.94
CA PHE A 61 11.33 -1.67 -6.99
C PHE A 61 10.29 -0.75 -7.61
N GLY A 62 10.69 0.15 -8.50
CA GLY A 62 9.85 1.19 -9.07
C GLY A 62 9.81 2.43 -8.20
N ALA A 63 10.94 2.79 -7.62
CA ALA A 63 11.07 3.89 -6.66
C ALA A 63 10.54 5.23 -7.18
N ALA A 64 10.73 5.51 -8.45
CA ALA A 64 10.31 6.78 -9.06
C ALA A 64 8.87 6.76 -9.59
N ASN A 65 8.20 5.60 -9.55
CA ASN A 65 6.85 5.46 -10.09
C ASN A 65 5.81 5.90 -9.08
N ALA A 66 4.73 6.53 -9.57
CA ALA A 66 3.57 6.82 -8.74
C ALA A 66 2.89 5.51 -8.32
N VAL A 67 2.26 5.53 -7.16
CA VAL A 67 1.51 4.38 -6.64
C VAL A 67 0.07 4.50 -7.09
N THR A 68 -0.49 3.44 -7.68
CA THR A 68 -1.92 3.39 -7.99
C THR A 68 -2.71 3.10 -6.71
N ARG A 69 -4.02 3.37 -6.76
CA ARG A 69 -4.89 3.13 -5.62
C ARG A 69 -4.90 1.66 -5.20
N GLU A 70 -4.97 0.73 -6.17
CA GLU A 70 -4.96 -0.70 -5.86
C GLU A 70 -3.61 -1.17 -5.29
N GLN A 71 -2.50 -0.58 -5.76
CA GLN A 71 -1.17 -0.89 -5.21
C GLN A 71 -1.05 -0.39 -3.77
N ALA A 72 -1.51 0.82 -3.51
CA ALA A 72 -1.48 1.41 -2.17
C ALA A 72 -2.32 0.57 -1.19
N VAL A 73 -3.52 0.18 -1.59
CA VAL A 73 -4.41 -0.65 -0.75
C VAL A 73 -3.80 -2.03 -0.51
N THR A 74 -3.16 -2.62 -1.51
CA THR A 74 -2.49 -3.92 -1.37
C THR A 74 -1.34 -3.86 -0.35
N MET A 75 -0.52 -2.80 -0.41
CA MET A 75 0.55 -2.59 0.57
C MET A 75 -0.03 -2.38 1.98
N LEU A 76 -1.10 -1.59 2.07
CA LEU A 76 -1.77 -1.34 3.35
C LEU A 76 -2.33 -2.64 3.95
N TRP A 77 -2.91 -3.50 3.12
CA TRP A 77 -3.44 -4.80 3.54
C TRP A 77 -2.33 -5.71 4.09
N ARG A 78 -1.19 -5.76 3.40
CA ARG A 78 -0.03 -6.52 3.88
C ARG A 78 0.53 -5.96 5.19
N PHE A 79 0.59 -4.64 5.30
CA PHE A 79 0.99 -3.97 6.52
C PHE A 79 0.02 -4.28 7.67
N ALA A 80 -1.29 -4.23 7.42
CA ALA A 80 -2.30 -4.53 8.41
C ALA A 80 -2.15 -5.96 8.96
N LYS A 81 -1.86 -6.93 8.09
CA LYS A 81 -1.56 -8.30 8.52
C LYS A 81 -0.38 -8.34 9.50
N GLN A 82 0.68 -7.61 9.21
CA GLN A 82 1.86 -7.55 10.07
C GLN A 82 1.54 -6.91 11.43
N GLN A 83 0.56 -6.02 11.46
CA GLN A 83 0.16 -5.35 12.70
C GLN A 83 -0.93 -6.10 13.47
N GLY A 84 -1.33 -7.27 13.02
CA GLY A 84 -2.30 -8.12 13.72
C GLY A 84 -3.77 -7.75 13.49
N PHE A 85 -4.08 -6.95 12.47
CA PHE A 85 -5.46 -6.71 12.10
C PHE A 85 -6.07 -7.93 11.43
N ASP A 86 -7.38 -8.14 11.61
CA ASP A 86 -8.09 -9.16 10.85
C ASP A 86 -8.29 -8.68 9.41
N THR A 87 -7.61 -9.32 8.48
CA THR A 87 -7.65 -8.97 7.06
C THR A 87 -8.39 -10.03 6.23
N THR A 88 -9.11 -10.94 6.87
CA THR A 88 -9.81 -12.03 6.20
C THR A 88 -11.25 -11.67 5.80
N GLN A 89 -11.78 -10.58 6.34
CA GLN A 89 -13.18 -10.18 6.18
C GLN A 89 -13.39 -9.40 4.87
N GLY A 90 -13.39 -10.10 3.73
CA GLY A 90 -13.54 -9.46 2.42
C GLY A 90 -14.97 -9.05 2.07
N GLY A 91 -15.91 -9.95 2.19
CA GLY A 91 -17.31 -9.68 1.84
C GLY A 91 -17.55 -9.47 0.34
N THR A 92 -18.76 -9.08 -0.01
CA THR A 92 -19.22 -8.93 -1.39
C THR A 92 -19.55 -7.48 -1.78
N ALA A 93 -19.47 -6.54 -0.85
CA ALA A 93 -19.83 -5.14 -1.09
C ALA A 93 -19.04 -4.51 -2.24
N ILE A 94 -17.80 -4.97 -2.45
CA ILE A 94 -16.95 -4.48 -3.52
C ILE A 94 -17.54 -4.72 -4.92
N ARG A 95 -18.38 -5.76 -5.07
CA ARG A 95 -18.97 -6.12 -6.37
C ARG A 95 -20.01 -5.11 -6.85
N GLU A 96 -20.48 -4.22 -5.96
CA GLU A 96 -21.44 -3.19 -6.31
C GLU A 96 -20.82 -2.01 -7.05
N PHE A 97 -19.49 -1.93 -7.08
CA PHE A 97 -18.80 -0.86 -7.80
C PHE A 97 -18.76 -1.13 -9.30
N ASP A 98 -18.95 -0.07 -10.09
CA ASP A 98 -19.04 -0.16 -11.54
C ASP A 98 -17.77 -0.71 -12.20
N ASP A 99 -16.61 -0.44 -11.60
CA ASP A 99 -15.31 -0.81 -12.12
C ASP A 99 -14.67 -2.00 -11.38
N TYR A 100 -15.49 -2.80 -10.72
CA TYR A 100 -15.00 -4.01 -10.01
C TYR A 100 -14.16 -4.91 -10.93
N ASP A 101 -14.59 -5.10 -12.18
CA ASP A 101 -13.91 -5.98 -13.13
C ASP A 101 -12.56 -5.43 -13.59
N SER A 102 -12.29 -4.15 -13.33
CA SER A 102 -11.01 -3.51 -13.67
C SER A 102 -9.90 -3.81 -12.65
N LEU A 103 -10.25 -4.42 -11.52
CA LEU A 103 -9.27 -4.75 -10.48
C LEU A 103 -8.29 -5.82 -10.97
N SER A 104 -7.02 -5.59 -10.71
CA SER A 104 -5.99 -6.61 -10.91
C SER A 104 -6.23 -7.76 -9.93
N GLU A 105 -5.97 -8.97 -10.36
CA GLU A 105 -6.22 -10.17 -9.55
C GLU A 105 -5.47 -10.11 -8.20
N TYR A 106 -4.22 -9.63 -8.22
CA TYR A 106 -3.42 -9.55 -6.99
C TYR A 106 -4.02 -8.60 -5.94
N ALA A 107 -4.83 -7.63 -6.37
CA ALA A 107 -5.38 -6.60 -5.49
C ALA A 107 -6.81 -6.89 -5.04
N ARG A 108 -7.50 -7.87 -5.62
CA ARG A 108 -8.92 -8.12 -5.35
C ARG A 108 -9.21 -8.40 -3.89
N GLU A 109 -8.42 -9.23 -3.26
CA GLU A 109 -8.62 -9.58 -1.86
C GLU A 109 -8.38 -8.38 -0.94
N ALA A 110 -7.30 -7.64 -1.21
CA ALA A 110 -6.97 -6.44 -0.43
C ALA A 110 -8.05 -5.35 -0.58
N MET A 111 -8.52 -5.14 -1.81
CA MET A 111 -9.56 -4.15 -2.10
C MET A 111 -10.90 -4.55 -1.45
N ALA A 112 -11.26 -5.83 -1.50
CA ALA A 112 -12.48 -6.33 -0.87
C ALA A 112 -12.45 -6.11 0.65
N TRP A 113 -11.31 -6.42 1.27
CA TRP A 113 -11.13 -6.15 2.69
C TRP A 113 -11.25 -4.67 3.01
N ALA A 114 -10.59 -3.81 2.24
CA ALA A 114 -10.60 -2.37 2.49
C ALA A 114 -11.99 -1.75 2.35
N VAL A 115 -12.78 -2.20 1.39
CA VAL A 115 -14.17 -1.76 1.22
C VAL A 115 -15.02 -2.24 2.40
N ASN A 116 -14.90 -3.51 2.75
CA ASN A 116 -15.68 -4.10 3.84
C ASN A 116 -15.36 -3.45 5.19
N ALA A 117 -14.10 -3.12 5.44
CA ALA A 117 -13.67 -2.48 6.68
C ALA A 117 -13.99 -0.97 6.73
N GLY A 118 -14.48 -0.39 5.65
CA GLY A 118 -14.76 1.04 5.57
C GLY A 118 -13.51 1.90 5.37
N ILE A 119 -12.37 1.29 5.05
CA ILE A 119 -11.12 2.00 4.81
C ILE A 119 -11.15 2.67 3.44
N LEU A 120 -11.64 1.95 2.42
CA LEU A 120 -11.77 2.44 1.06
C LEU A 120 -13.25 2.65 0.73
N LYS A 121 -13.62 3.88 0.37
CA LYS A 121 -15.02 4.23 0.08
C LYS A 121 -15.30 4.47 -1.39
N GLY A 122 -14.27 4.66 -2.20
CA GLY A 122 -14.42 4.98 -3.61
C GLY A 122 -14.84 6.44 -3.83
N SER A 123 -15.06 6.78 -5.09
CA SER A 123 -15.54 8.10 -5.53
C SER A 123 -16.74 7.89 -6.44
N GLY A 124 -17.92 8.38 -6.00
CA GLY A 124 -19.15 7.98 -6.65
C GLY A 124 -19.33 6.47 -6.48
N ASN A 125 -19.64 5.76 -7.56
CA ASN A 125 -19.74 4.31 -7.55
C ASN A 125 -18.53 3.62 -8.18
N ARG A 126 -17.34 4.23 -8.07
CA ARG A 126 -16.11 3.74 -8.69
C ARG A 126 -14.97 3.63 -7.70
N LEU A 127 -14.19 2.55 -7.82
CA LEU A 127 -12.99 2.31 -7.01
C LEU A 127 -11.76 3.03 -7.59
N MET A 128 -11.71 3.17 -8.90
CA MET A 128 -10.59 3.77 -9.66
C MET A 128 -9.25 3.12 -9.32
N PRO A 129 -9.11 1.80 -9.53
CA PRO A 129 -7.92 1.07 -9.06
C PRO A 129 -6.63 1.52 -9.74
N ASP A 130 -6.71 1.96 -11.00
CA ASP A 130 -5.54 2.37 -11.78
C ASP A 130 -5.18 3.85 -11.60
N ALA A 131 -6.02 4.62 -10.91
CA ALA A 131 -5.73 6.03 -10.66
C ALA A 131 -4.59 6.16 -9.66
N ASP A 132 -3.79 7.20 -9.81
CA ASP A 132 -2.69 7.46 -8.90
C ASP A 132 -3.22 7.83 -7.50
N CYS A 133 -2.57 7.29 -6.48
CA CYS A 133 -2.89 7.58 -5.10
C CYS A 133 -2.17 8.85 -4.67
N THR A 134 -2.91 9.84 -4.19
CA THR A 134 -2.32 11.06 -3.66
C THR A 134 -1.87 10.88 -2.21
N ARG A 135 -1.03 11.80 -1.72
CA ARG A 135 -0.63 11.80 -0.31
C ARG A 135 -1.82 11.93 0.63
N ALA A 136 -2.78 12.79 0.27
CA ALA A 136 -3.99 12.98 1.07
C ALA A 136 -4.82 11.70 1.14
N GLN A 137 -4.95 10.99 0.02
CA GLN A 137 -5.65 9.71 -0.02
C GLN A 137 -4.95 8.66 0.83
N LEU A 138 -3.63 8.58 0.74
CA LEU A 138 -2.83 7.63 1.53
C LEU A 138 -2.97 7.89 3.02
N VAL A 139 -2.84 9.14 3.45
CA VAL A 139 -2.98 9.53 4.86
C VAL A 139 -4.39 9.18 5.36
N THR A 140 -5.40 9.38 4.53
CA THR A 140 -6.78 9.02 4.86
C THR A 140 -6.92 7.52 5.06
N LEU A 141 -6.32 6.70 4.18
CA LEU A 141 -6.35 5.25 4.29
C LEU A 141 -5.66 4.79 5.58
N LEU A 142 -4.49 5.33 5.89
CA LEU A 142 -3.76 5.01 7.11
C LEU A 142 -4.55 5.41 8.36
N TYR A 143 -5.16 6.59 8.36
CA TYR A 143 -5.98 7.06 9.47
C TYR A 143 -7.16 6.12 9.71
N ARG A 144 -7.85 5.72 8.64
CA ARG A 144 -8.98 4.80 8.76
C ARG A 144 -8.56 3.42 9.26
N LEU A 145 -7.37 2.94 8.82
CA LEU A 145 -6.83 1.69 9.34
C LEU A 145 -6.55 1.77 10.84
N GLU A 146 -5.88 2.85 11.28
CA GLU A 146 -5.55 3.03 12.70
C GLU A 146 -6.81 3.16 13.58
N SER A 147 -7.94 3.55 12.97
CA SER A 147 -9.22 3.65 13.67
C SER A 147 -9.91 2.29 13.81
N GLN A 148 -9.41 1.25 13.16
CA GLN A 148 -9.97 -0.09 13.29
C GLN A 148 -9.49 -0.76 14.59
N THR A 149 -10.31 -1.64 15.11
CA THR A 149 -9.94 -2.49 16.25
C THR A 149 -9.14 -3.69 15.74
N ARG A 150 -8.03 -3.95 16.37
CA ARG A 150 -7.20 -5.12 16.05
C ARG A 150 -7.80 -6.40 16.61
#